data_cdf8350f6c2830f5c750a1b62e95d70e
#
_entry.id   cdf8350f6c2830f5c750a1b62e95d70e
#
_cell.length_a   1.000
_cell.length_b   1.000
_cell.length_c   1.000
_cell.angle_alpha   90.00
_cell.angle_beta   90.00
_cell.angle_gamma   90.00
#
_symmetry.space_group_name_H-M   'P 1'
#
loop_
_entity.id
_entity.type
_entity.pdbx_description
1 polymer ?
#
loop_
_entity_poly.entity_id
_entity_poly.type
_entity_poly.pdbx_seq_one_letter_code
_entity_poly.pdbx_strand_id
1 'polypeptide(L)'
;MLTEVKKHLTPKKIWADAEFFFLLNLGLVATAAGIALFKTPNHFAFGGTSGLSIVLATLFPRFNVGAFMWVVNAVLVVLGFIFLGIRSMGWTIYSSFALSFYVSAFEWAVPLRAPLTNDVFLELCYAVILSAVGAAIVFNIGASTGGTDIVAMILNKYTSMPVGRALMVSDLGIVLAGAYLYGPATGLYCILGMILKSTVADSAIEGINLRKVCTVVTSRPEPVRDFIVNELHRSATMEQARGAYTHEEKWVLVTVLTRGQAQKLRLFVHSLDEHAFITIVNSSEIVGKGFRSI
;
A
#
# COMPACT_ATOMS: atom_id res chain seq x y z
N MET A 1 -2.05 11.65 37.13
CA MET A 1 -2.24 10.55 36.16
C MET A 1 -3.46 10.74 35.25
N LEU A 2 -4.65 11.07 35.74
CA LEU A 2 -5.84 11.32 34.89
C LEU A 2 -5.84 12.65 34.14
N THR A 3 -5.05 13.64 34.55
CA THR A 3 -4.92 14.96 33.93
C THR A 3 -3.94 14.98 32.74
N GLU A 4 -2.95 14.11 32.71
CA GLU A 4 -2.03 13.99 31.56
C GLU A 4 -2.65 13.26 30.37
N VAL A 5 -3.53 12.29 30.61
CA VAL A 5 -4.24 11.56 29.54
C VAL A 5 -5.18 12.48 28.74
N LYS A 6 -5.79 13.48 29.41
CA LYS A 6 -6.67 14.46 28.72
C LYS A 6 -5.92 15.45 27.81
N LYS A 7 -4.62 15.65 27.99
CA LYS A 7 -3.81 16.61 27.20
C LYS A 7 -3.44 16.09 25.81
N HIS A 8 -3.62 14.77 25.54
CA HIS A 8 -3.32 14.12 24.25
C HIS A 8 -4.54 13.85 23.36
N LEU A 9 -5.76 14.11 23.83
CA LEU A 9 -7.00 13.86 23.10
C LEU A 9 -7.56 15.18 22.54
N THR A 10 -6.94 15.71 21.50
CA THR A 10 -7.59 16.77 20.70
C THR A 10 -8.62 16.15 19.75
N PRO A 11 -9.81 16.78 19.54
CA PRO A 11 -10.82 16.26 18.62
C PRO A 11 -10.25 15.89 17.24
N LYS A 12 -9.29 16.67 16.75
CA LYS A 12 -8.59 16.44 15.47
C LYS A 12 -7.78 15.13 15.45
N LYS A 13 -7.20 14.73 16.58
CA LYS A 13 -6.44 13.50 16.70
C LYS A 13 -7.37 12.29 16.80
N ILE A 14 -8.47 12.42 17.53
CA ILE A 14 -9.50 11.35 17.63
C ILE A 14 -10.08 11.03 16.26
N TRP A 15 -10.41 12.05 15.47
CA TRP A 15 -10.91 11.86 14.09
C TRP A 15 -9.88 11.19 13.18
N ALA A 16 -8.60 11.59 13.28
CA ALA A 16 -7.53 10.98 12.50
C ALA A 16 -7.29 9.51 12.88
N ASP A 17 -7.33 9.19 14.17
CA ASP A 17 -7.18 7.82 14.67
C ASP A 17 -8.40 6.95 14.28
N ALA A 18 -9.61 7.50 14.29
CA ALA A 18 -10.84 6.83 13.85
C ALA A 18 -10.84 6.57 12.34
N GLU A 19 -10.44 7.55 11.53
CA GLU A 19 -10.28 7.41 10.08
C GLU A 19 -9.26 6.34 9.73
N PHE A 20 -8.10 6.36 10.39
CA PHE A 20 -7.07 5.33 10.25
C PHE A 20 -7.62 3.93 10.54
N PHE A 21 -8.30 3.77 11.68
CA PHE A 21 -8.86 2.47 12.07
C PHE A 21 -9.96 1.99 11.12
N PHE A 22 -10.81 2.90 10.65
CA PHE A 22 -11.84 2.61 9.64
C PHE A 22 -11.24 2.13 8.33
N LEU A 23 -10.26 2.88 7.78
CA LEU A 23 -9.60 2.52 6.53
C LEU A 23 -8.82 1.20 6.64
N LEU A 24 -8.17 0.96 7.79
CA LEU A 24 -7.48 -0.30 8.06
C LEU A 24 -8.46 -1.48 7.95
N ASN A 25 -9.57 -1.41 8.68
CA ASN A 25 -10.54 -2.51 8.67
C ASN A 25 -11.26 -2.64 7.32
N LEU A 26 -11.55 -1.55 6.62
CA LEU A 26 -12.11 -1.58 5.26
C LEU A 26 -11.19 -2.33 4.30
N GLY A 27 -9.88 -2.05 4.34
CA GLY A 27 -8.89 -2.73 3.53
C GLY A 27 -8.77 -4.22 3.88
N LEU A 28 -8.79 -4.56 5.18
CA LEU A 28 -8.73 -5.94 5.63
C LEU A 28 -9.99 -6.73 5.24
N VAL A 29 -11.18 -6.14 5.34
CA VAL A 29 -12.45 -6.76 4.92
C VAL A 29 -12.46 -6.99 3.40
N ALA A 30 -12.02 -6.02 2.60
CA ALA A 30 -11.90 -6.20 1.15
C ALA A 30 -10.93 -7.35 0.79
N THR A 31 -9.78 -7.40 1.46
CA THR A 31 -8.81 -8.50 1.30
C THR A 31 -9.42 -9.85 1.70
N ALA A 32 -10.11 -9.91 2.83
CA ALA A 32 -10.76 -11.12 3.33
C ALA A 32 -11.85 -11.63 2.37
N ALA A 33 -12.65 -10.72 1.81
CA ALA A 33 -13.64 -11.06 0.78
C ALA A 33 -12.99 -11.68 -0.47
N GLY A 34 -11.89 -11.08 -0.96
CA GLY A 34 -11.11 -11.62 -2.07
C GLY A 34 -10.58 -13.04 -1.77
N ILE A 35 -10.16 -13.29 -0.54
CA ILE A 35 -9.65 -14.61 -0.12
C ILE A 35 -10.81 -15.62 -0.02
N ALA A 36 -11.82 -15.32 0.79
CA ALA A 36 -12.87 -16.29 1.11
C ALA A 36 -13.80 -16.59 -0.06
N LEU A 37 -14.16 -15.56 -0.85
CA LEU A 37 -15.14 -15.73 -1.93
C LEU A 37 -14.53 -16.19 -3.26
N PHE A 38 -13.27 -15.87 -3.53
CA PHE A 38 -12.67 -16.13 -4.85
C PHE A 38 -11.41 -17.00 -4.78
N LYS A 39 -10.48 -16.76 -3.84
CA LYS A 39 -9.24 -17.56 -3.78
C LYS A 39 -9.48 -18.96 -3.22
N THR A 40 -10.21 -19.07 -2.12
CA THR A 40 -10.44 -20.36 -1.44
C THR A 40 -11.20 -21.35 -2.35
N PRO A 41 -12.35 -20.99 -2.97
CA PRO A 41 -13.09 -21.93 -3.80
C PRO A 41 -12.36 -22.37 -5.07
N ASN A 42 -11.49 -21.51 -5.61
CA ASN A 42 -10.70 -21.80 -6.80
C ASN A 42 -9.31 -22.39 -6.52
N HIS A 43 -8.97 -22.64 -5.26
CA HIS A 43 -7.64 -23.11 -4.84
C HIS A 43 -6.49 -22.20 -5.32
N PHE A 44 -6.71 -20.89 -5.43
CA PHE A 44 -5.68 -19.94 -5.83
C PHE A 44 -4.66 -19.73 -4.71
N ALA A 45 -3.67 -20.63 -4.63
CA ALA A 45 -2.63 -20.64 -3.64
C ALA A 45 -1.51 -19.64 -3.98
N PHE A 46 -1.83 -18.34 -4.05
CA PHE A 46 -0.87 -17.25 -4.19
C PHE A 46 -1.06 -16.22 -3.09
N GLY A 47 -0.01 -15.50 -2.81
CA GLY A 47 -0.06 -14.32 -1.94
C GLY A 47 -0.32 -14.64 -0.47
N GLY A 48 0.76 -14.79 0.24
CA GLY A 48 0.75 -14.69 1.67
C GLY A 48 0.29 -15.91 2.43
N THR A 49 -0.06 -15.66 3.68
CA THR A 49 -0.60 -16.68 4.57
C THR A 49 -1.87 -17.33 4.02
N SER A 50 -2.68 -16.59 3.25
CA SER A 50 -3.87 -17.16 2.63
C SER A 50 -3.53 -18.29 1.64
N GLY A 51 -2.51 -18.08 0.79
CA GLY A 51 -2.04 -19.11 -0.15
C GLY A 51 -1.53 -20.35 0.57
N LEU A 52 -0.68 -20.17 1.59
CA LEU A 52 -0.20 -21.27 2.43
C LEU A 52 -1.35 -21.97 3.15
N SER A 53 -2.31 -21.23 3.68
CA SER A 53 -3.47 -21.78 4.39
C SER A 53 -4.41 -22.57 3.47
N ILE A 54 -4.56 -22.16 2.19
CA ILE A 54 -5.30 -22.92 1.18
C ILE A 54 -4.64 -24.28 0.92
N VAL A 55 -3.29 -24.29 0.76
CA VAL A 55 -2.52 -25.54 0.60
C VAL A 55 -2.70 -26.44 1.83
N LEU A 56 -2.55 -25.88 3.03
CA LEU A 56 -2.70 -26.64 4.29
C LEU A 56 -4.13 -27.17 4.49
N ALA A 57 -5.16 -26.39 4.15
CA ALA A 57 -6.54 -26.82 4.25
C ALA A 57 -6.87 -27.98 3.30
N THR A 58 -6.20 -28.03 2.14
CA THR A 58 -6.33 -29.18 1.22
C THR A 58 -5.64 -30.42 1.76
N LEU A 59 -4.47 -30.27 2.38
CA LEU A 59 -3.74 -31.40 2.98
C LEU A 59 -4.43 -31.91 4.26
N PHE A 60 -5.11 -31.02 4.98
CA PHE A 60 -5.81 -31.32 6.22
C PHE A 60 -7.27 -30.84 6.19
N PRO A 61 -8.18 -31.56 5.49
CA PRO A 61 -9.56 -31.08 5.22
C PRO A 61 -10.44 -30.92 6.48
N ARG A 62 -9.94 -31.30 7.65
CA ARG A 62 -10.63 -31.13 8.94
C ARG A 62 -10.72 -29.66 9.38
N PHE A 63 -9.81 -28.81 8.87
CA PHE A 63 -9.72 -27.40 9.24
C PHE A 63 -9.92 -26.53 8.00
N ASN A 64 -10.59 -25.39 8.17
CA ASN A 64 -10.81 -24.41 7.12
C ASN A 64 -9.58 -23.49 6.94
N VAL A 65 -9.59 -22.71 5.85
CA VAL A 65 -8.48 -21.79 5.52
C VAL A 65 -8.29 -20.76 6.61
N GLY A 66 -9.37 -20.20 7.16
CA GLY A 66 -9.31 -19.22 8.24
C GLY A 66 -8.60 -19.77 9.49
N ALA A 67 -8.86 -21.04 9.87
CA ALA A 67 -8.19 -21.67 11.00
C ALA A 67 -6.67 -21.78 10.79
N PHE A 68 -6.23 -22.17 9.60
CA PHE A 68 -4.80 -22.21 9.29
C PHE A 68 -4.19 -20.80 9.26
N MET A 69 -4.93 -19.79 8.79
CA MET A 69 -4.45 -18.40 8.82
C MET A 69 -4.15 -17.93 10.25
N TRP A 70 -4.94 -18.31 11.25
CA TRP A 70 -4.66 -17.99 12.65
C TRP A 70 -3.31 -18.55 13.10
N VAL A 71 -3.06 -19.83 12.82
CA VAL A 71 -1.81 -20.51 13.23
C VAL A 71 -0.59 -19.93 12.50
N VAL A 72 -0.68 -19.81 11.17
CA VAL A 72 0.42 -19.31 10.35
C VAL A 72 0.75 -17.85 10.72
N ASN A 73 -0.27 -17.01 10.88
CA ASN A 73 -0.07 -15.62 11.30
C ASN A 73 0.56 -15.52 12.70
N ALA A 74 0.18 -16.38 13.65
CA ALA A 74 0.81 -16.40 14.96
C ALA A 74 2.31 -16.70 14.87
N VAL A 75 2.70 -17.70 14.07
CA VAL A 75 4.12 -18.02 13.83
C VAL A 75 4.85 -16.85 13.18
N LEU A 76 4.27 -16.25 12.13
CA LEU A 76 4.90 -15.13 11.42
C LEU A 76 5.01 -13.87 12.28
N VAL A 77 4.04 -13.60 13.15
CA VAL A 77 4.11 -12.50 14.11
C VAL A 77 5.26 -12.69 15.08
N VAL A 78 5.47 -13.91 15.59
CA VAL A 78 6.65 -14.22 16.45
C VAL A 78 7.95 -13.98 15.70
N LEU A 79 8.07 -14.43 14.45
CA LEU A 79 9.24 -14.14 13.61
C LEU A 79 9.42 -12.64 13.39
N GLY A 80 8.32 -11.92 13.12
CA GLY A 80 8.34 -10.46 12.99
C GLY A 80 8.86 -9.75 14.24
N PHE A 81 8.48 -10.20 15.43
CA PHE A 81 9.02 -9.68 16.68
C PHE A 81 10.53 -9.86 16.79
N ILE A 82 11.03 -11.03 16.44
CA ILE A 82 12.46 -11.34 16.53
C ILE A 82 13.28 -10.48 15.57
N PHE A 83 12.84 -10.33 14.32
CA PHE A 83 13.64 -9.71 13.26
C PHE A 83 13.36 -8.21 13.06
N LEU A 84 12.12 -7.74 13.25
CA LEU A 84 11.72 -6.35 12.99
C LEU A 84 11.58 -5.51 14.26
N GLY A 85 11.37 -6.16 15.41
CA GLY A 85 11.17 -5.51 16.70
C GLY A 85 9.73 -5.02 16.93
N ILE A 86 9.40 -4.81 18.21
CA ILE A 86 8.02 -4.53 18.67
C ILE A 86 7.43 -3.24 18.12
N ARG A 87 8.26 -2.22 17.90
CA ARG A 87 7.80 -0.88 17.51
C ARG A 87 7.21 -0.82 16.11
N SER A 88 7.69 -1.70 15.21
CA SER A 88 7.22 -1.80 13.82
C SER A 88 6.02 -2.74 13.67
N MET A 89 5.71 -3.54 14.69
CA MET A 89 4.78 -4.67 14.58
C MET A 89 3.37 -4.38 15.11
N GLY A 90 3.14 -3.26 15.80
CA GLY A 90 1.87 -3.03 16.51
C GLY A 90 0.62 -3.19 15.63
N TRP A 91 0.53 -2.43 14.57
CA TRP A 91 -0.61 -2.52 13.63
C TRP A 91 -0.58 -3.79 12.77
N THR A 92 0.61 -4.30 12.46
CA THR A 92 0.78 -5.57 11.73
C THR A 92 0.21 -6.75 12.50
N ILE A 93 0.39 -6.79 13.83
CA ILE A 93 -0.20 -7.83 14.69
C ILE A 93 -1.72 -7.76 14.62
N TYR A 94 -2.28 -6.56 14.85
CA TYR A 94 -3.73 -6.37 14.76
C TYR A 94 -4.25 -6.83 13.40
N SER A 95 -3.65 -6.35 12.31
CA SER A 95 -4.06 -6.66 10.94
C SER A 95 -4.02 -8.16 10.64
N SER A 96 -2.95 -8.86 11.08
CA SER A 96 -2.79 -10.30 10.86
C SER A 96 -3.93 -11.11 11.48
N PHE A 97 -4.28 -10.78 12.72
CA PHE A 97 -5.36 -11.48 13.43
C PHE A 97 -6.74 -11.02 12.98
N ALA A 98 -6.93 -9.72 12.71
CA ALA A 98 -8.19 -9.19 12.17
C ALA A 98 -8.49 -9.78 10.78
N LEU A 99 -7.48 -9.90 9.89
CA LEU A 99 -7.66 -10.55 8.60
C LEU A 99 -8.07 -12.01 8.74
N SER A 100 -7.41 -12.77 9.64
CA SER A 100 -7.78 -14.16 9.90
C SER A 100 -9.21 -14.28 10.44
N PHE A 101 -9.61 -13.35 11.30
CA PHE A 101 -10.97 -13.26 11.81
C PHE A 101 -11.98 -12.98 10.69
N TYR A 102 -11.73 -12.00 9.83
CA TYR A 102 -12.64 -11.67 8.73
C TYR A 102 -12.75 -12.80 7.72
N VAL A 103 -11.64 -13.49 7.38
CA VAL A 103 -11.70 -14.67 6.50
C VAL A 103 -12.56 -15.78 7.14
N SER A 104 -12.32 -16.10 8.41
CA SER A 104 -13.13 -17.08 9.13
C SER A 104 -14.61 -16.69 9.21
N ALA A 105 -14.90 -15.39 9.40
CA ALA A 105 -16.27 -14.87 9.41
C ALA A 105 -16.95 -15.02 8.04
N PHE A 106 -16.25 -14.72 6.95
CA PHE A 106 -16.77 -14.94 5.59
C PHE A 106 -17.02 -16.42 5.30
N GLU A 107 -16.09 -17.33 5.66
CA GLU A 107 -16.26 -18.77 5.48
C GLU A 107 -17.46 -19.32 6.28
N TRP A 108 -17.73 -18.76 7.46
CA TRP A 108 -18.89 -19.12 8.26
C TRP A 108 -20.20 -18.53 7.69
N ALA A 109 -20.18 -17.26 7.27
CA ALA A 109 -21.39 -16.56 6.79
C ALA A 109 -21.78 -17.00 5.37
N VAL A 110 -20.78 -17.28 4.51
CA VAL A 110 -20.97 -17.67 3.11
C VAL A 110 -20.14 -18.93 2.81
N PRO A 111 -20.59 -20.11 3.23
CA PRO A 111 -19.84 -21.35 3.07
C PRO A 111 -19.87 -21.82 1.61
N LEU A 112 -18.98 -21.28 0.78
CA LEU A 112 -18.87 -21.66 -0.63
C LEU A 112 -18.17 -23.01 -0.76
N ARG A 113 -18.84 -23.96 -1.41
CA ARG A 113 -18.30 -25.29 -1.74
C ARG A 113 -17.75 -25.37 -3.17
N ALA A 114 -18.01 -24.39 -3.99
CA ALA A 114 -17.58 -24.28 -5.38
C ALA A 114 -17.37 -22.81 -5.74
N PRO A 115 -16.64 -22.49 -6.83
CA PRO A 115 -16.51 -21.12 -7.36
C PRO A 115 -17.88 -20.47 -7.60
N LEU A 116 -17.95 -19.14 -7.50
CA LEU A 116 -19.18 -18.36 -7.71
C LEU A 116 -19.62 -18.37 -9.17
N THR A 117 -18.65 -18.48 -10.09
CA THR A 117 -18.89 -18.49 -11.53
C THR A 117 -18.17 -19.67 -12.19
N ASN A 118 -18.51 -19.96 -13.45
CA ASN A 118 -17.80 -20.97 -14.26
C ASN A 118 -16.58 -20.39 -14.99
N ASP A 119 -16.31 -19.09 -14.84
CA ASP A 119 -15.17 -18.41 -15.47
C ASP A 119 -14.04 -18.22 -14.46
N VAL A 120 -13.09 -19.15 -14.50
CA VAL A 120 -11.92 -19.18 -13.60
C VAL A 120 -11.05 -17.91 -13.73
N PHE A 121 -10.95 -17.33 -14.95
CA PHE A 121 -10.18 -16.11 -15.16
C PHE A 121 -10.87 -14.90 -14.54
N LEU A 122 -12.17 -14.78 -14.67
CA LEU A 122 -12.96 -13.73 -14.02
C LEU A 122 -12.81 -13.81 -12.49
N GLU A 123 -12.89 -15.02 -11.94
CA GLU A 123 -12.68 -15.25 -10.49
C GLU A 123 -11.27 -14.86 -10.04
N LEU A 124 -10.24 -15.15 -10.85
CA LEU A 124 -8.88 -14.70 -10.58
C LEU A 124 -8.79 -13.16 -10.55
N CYS A 125 -9.42 -12.48 -11.51
CA CYS A 125 -9.43 -11.03 -11.56
C CYS A 125 -10.03 -10.43 -10.27
N TYR A 126 -11.17 -10.94 -9.82
CA TYR A 126 -11.77 -10.47 -8.56
C TYR A 126 -10.94 -10.85 -7.33
N ALA A 127 -10.36 -12.04 -7.29
CA ALA A 127 -9.45 -12.45 -6.22
C ALA A 127 -8.27 -11.50 -6.07
N VAL A 128 -7.66 -11.10 -7.20
CA VAL A 128 -6.54 -10.16 -7.24
C VAL A 128 -6.99 -8.75 -6.91
N ILE A 129 -8.03 -8.23 -7.56
CA ILE A 129 -8.49 -6.84 -7.39
C ILE A 129 -8.88 -6.58 -5.93
N LEU A 130 -9.73 -7.42 -5.34
CA LEU A 130 -10.17 -7.23 -3.95
C LEU A 130 -9.00 -7.33 -2.97
N SER A 131 -8.13 -8.34 -3.14
CA SER A 131 -6.96 -8.48 -2.28
C SER A 131 -5.97 -7.34 -2.46
N ALA A 132 -5.74 -6.88 -3.70
CA ALA A 132 -4.79 -5.83 -4.01
C ALA A 132 -5.29 -4.44 -3.59
N VAL A 133 -6.56 -4.12 -3.84
CA VAL A 133 -7.17 -2.86 -3.37
C VAL A 133 -7.20 -2.81 -1.85
N GLY A 134 -7.59 -3.92 -1.20
CA GLY A 134 -7.55 -4.02 0.24
C GLY A 134 -6.15 -3.80 0.83
N ALA A 135 -5.14 -4.48 0.29
CA ALA A 135 -3.75 -4.30 0.68
C ALA A 135 -3.26 -2.88 0.40
N ALA A 136 -3.63 -2.29 -0.75
CA ALA A 136 -3.27 -0.91 -1.11
C ALA A 136 -3.81 0.11 -0.09
N ILE A 137 -5.06 -0.05 0.37
CA ILE A 137 -5.64 0.81 1.42
C ILE A 137 -4.82 0.67 2.70
N VAL A 138 -4.50 -0.56 3.13
CA VAL A 138 -3.73 -0.84 4.35
C VAL A 138 -2.31 -0.27 4.25
N PHE A 139 -1.62 -0.45 3.14
CA PHE A 139 -0.29 0.12 2.92
C PHE A 139 -0.32 1.65 2.83
N ASN A 140 -1.39 2.23 2.25
CA ASN A 140 -1.53 3.68 2.12
C ASN A 140 -1.60 4.41 3.46
N ILE A 141 -2.09 3.77 4.49
CA ILE A 141 -2.11 4.31 5.87
C ILE A 141 -0.84 3.94 6.66
N GLY A 142 0.16 3.31 6.03
CA GLY A 142 1.41 2.91 6.67
C GLY A 142 1.30 1.66 7.55
N ALA A 143 0.28 0.83 7.33
CA ALA A 143 0.11 -0.47 7.97
C ALA A 143 0.52 -1.62 7.01
N SER A 144 0.43 -2.86 7.47
CA SER A 144 0.64 -4.08 6.69
C SER A 144 -0.56 -5.01 6.89
N THR A 145 -0.89 -5.83 5.90
CA THR A 145 -1.92 -6.85 6.04
C THR A 145 -1.47 -8.03 6.91
N GLY A 146 -0.21 -8.06 7.30
CA GLY A 146 0.38 -9.17 8.03
C GLY A 146 0.74 -10.33 7.11
N GLY A 147 0.85 -11.52 7.67
CA GLY A 147 1.14 -12.70 6.88
C GLY A 147 2.55 -12.72 6.28
N THR A 148 2.70 -13.16 5.04
CA THR A 148 4.00 -13.15 4.34
C THR A 148 4.51 -11.74 4.04
N ASP A 149 3.70 -10.70 4.22
CA ASP A 149 4.19 -9.32 4.23
C ASP A 149 5.28 -9.13 5.30
N ILE A 150 5.17 -9.84 6.44
CA ILE A 150 6.20 -9.86 7.49
C ILE A 150 7.50 -10.44 6.95
N VAL A 151 7.42 -11.54 6.20
CA VAL A 151 8.61 -12.15 5.55
C VAL A 151 9.20 -11.17 4.53
N ALA A 152 8.37 -10.53 3.72
CA ALA A 152 8.80 -9.53 2.76
C ALA A 152 9.47 -8.32 3.43
N MET A 153 8.93 -7.85 4.56
CA MET A 153 9.54 -6.78 5.36
C MET A 153 10.90 -7.20 5.95
N ILE A 154 11.04 -8.45 6.38
CA ILE A 154 12.32 -9.00 6.84
C ILE A 154 13.31 -9.02 5.66
N LEU A 155 12.93 -9.57 4.52
CA LEU A 155 13.77 -9.58 3.31
C LEU A 155 14.17 -8.17 2.89
N ASN A 156 13.24 -7.24 2.82
CA ASN A 156 13.51 -5.84 2.51
C ASN A 156 14.54 -5.22 3.46
N LYS A 157 14.40 -5.49 4.77
CA LYS A 157 15.31 -4.95 5.79
C LYS A 157 16.76 -5.46 5.63
N TYR A 158 16.93 -6.74 5.29
CA TYR A 158 18.26 -7.38 5.25
C TYR A 158 18.88 -7.45 3.86
N THR A 159 18.10 -7.28 2.78
CA THR A 159 18.60 -7.41 1.40
C THR A 159 18.42 -6.14 0.56
N SER A 160 17.79 -5.08 1.10
CA SER A 160 17.42 -3.86 0.36
C SER A 160 16.54 -4.13 -0.89
N MET A 161 15.92 -5.30 -0.95
CA MET A 161 15.02 -5.69 -2.04
C MET A 161 13.70 -4.91 -1.94
N PRO A 162 13.15 -4.37 -3.05
CA PRO A 162 11.82 -3.78 -3.05
C PRO A 162 10.75 -4.73 -2.49
N VAL A 163 9.77 -4.19 -1.77
CA VAL A 163 8.76 -4.99 -1.04
C VAL A 163 8.00 -5.94 -1.96
N GLY A 164 7.61 -5.50 -3.17
CA GLY A 164 6.91 -6.37 -4.10
C GLY A 164 7.74 -7.54 -4.59
N ARG A 165 9.04 -7.33 -4.85
CA ARG A 165 9.96 -8.45 -5.18
C ARG A 165 10.14 -9.39 -4.00
N ALA A 166 10.23 -8.86 -2.79
CA ALA A 166 10.32 -9.66 -1.57
C ALA A 166 9.04 -10.49 -1.36
N LEU A 167 7.87 -9.94 -1.66
CA LEU A 167 6.59 -10.67 -1.68
C LEU A 167 6.60 -11.79 -2.71
N MET A 168 7.08 -11.54 -3.94
CA MET A 168 7.19 -12.59 -4.96
C MET A 168 8.09 -13.75 -4.50
N VAL A 169 9.25 -13.44 -3.95
CA VAL A 169 10.20 -14.47 -3.47
C VAL A 169 9.58 -15.29 -2.33
N SER A 170 8.93 -14.63 -1.36
CA SER A 170 8.31 -15.33 -0.24
C SER A 170 7.13 -16.20 -0.66
N ASP A 171 6.40 -15.80 -1.70
CA ASP A 171 5.21 -16.52 -2.16
C ASP A 171 5.53 -17.63 -3.19
N LEU A 172 6.74 -17.62 -3.81
CA LEU A 172 7.11 -18.56 -4.86
C LEU A 172 6.99 -20.03 -4.43
N GLY A 173 7.48 -20.36 -3.24
CA GLY A 173 7.38 -21.71 -2.70
C GLY A 173 5.93 -22.18 -2.52
N ILE A 174 5.05 -21.29 -2.12
CA ILE A 174 3.61 -21.55 -1.93
C ILE A 174 2.94 -21.80 -3.28
N VAL A 175 3.26 -20.99 -4.28
CA VAL A 175 2.73 -21.12 -5.65
C VAL A 175 3.17 -22.44 -6.29
N LEU A 176 4.43 -22.84 -6.11
CA LEU A 176 4.93 -24.14 -6.60
C LEU A 176 4.24 -25.31 -5.91
N ALA A 177 4.02 -25.24 -4.60
CA ALA A 177 3.26 -26.25 -3.87
C ALA A 177 1.79 -26.32 -4.36
N GLY A 178 1.16 -25.17 -4.61
CA GLY A 178 -0.17 -25.10 -5.20
C GLY A 178 -0.24 -25.71 -6.61
N ALA A 179 0.75 -25.42 -7.46
CA ALA A 179 0.83 -25.99 -8.81
C ALA A 179 0.97 -27.52 -8.77
N TYR A 180 1.72 -28.04 -7.83
CA TYR A 180 1.87 -29.48 -7.64
C TYR A 180 0.59 -30.16 -7.17
N LEU A 181 -0.15 -29.53 -6.23
CA LEU A 181 -1.38 -30.10 -5.64
C LEU A 181 -2.60 -29.98 -6.54
N TYR A 182 -2.76 -28.85 -7.23
CA TYR A 182 -3.99 -28.52 -7.97
C TYR A 182 -3.82 -28.65 -9.49
N GLY A 183 -2.64 -29.04 -9.95
CA GLY A 183 -2.34 -29.21 -11.35
C GLY A 183 -1.88 -27.93 -12.07
N PRO A 184 -1.42 -28.11 -13.35
CA PRO A 184 -0.71 -27.05 -14.06
C PRO A 184 -1.59 -25.83 -14.39
N ALA A 185 -2.87 -26.03 -14.69
CA ALA A 185 -3.78 -24.92 -15.00
C ALA A 185 -3.94 -23.97 -13.80
N THR A 186 -4.27 -24.51 -12.63
CA THR A 186 -4.36 -23.72 -11.39
C THR A 186 -3.01 -23.11 -11.00
N GLY A 187 -1.91 -23.84 -11.23
CA GLY A 187 -0.56 -23.34 -11.02
C GLY A 187 -0.25 -22.10 -11.86
N LEU A 188 -0.61 -22.10 -13.15
CA LEU A 188 -0.45 -20.93 -14.03
C LEU A 188 -1.31 -19.73 -13.56
N TYR A 189 -2.54 -19.97 -13.12
CA TYR A 189 -3.35 -18.92 -12.50
C TYR A 189 -2.74 -18.38 -11.20
N CYS A 190 -2.13 -19.25 -10.39
CA CYS A 190 -1.43 -18.81 -9.18
C CYS A 190 -0.20 -17.96 -9.49
N ILE A 191 0.59 -18.33 -10.50
CA ILE A 191 1.73 -17.51 -10.97
C ILE A 191 1.25 -16.14 -11.45
N LEU A 192 0.21 -16.11 -12.30
CA LEU A 192 -0.37 -14.86 -12.79
C LEU A 192 -0.89 -14.00 -11.64
N GLY A 193 -1.64 -14.59 -10.71
CA GLY A 193 -2.14 -13.90 -9.52
C GLY A 193 -1.03 -13.33 -8.62
N MET A 194 0.07 -14.06 -8.44
CA MET A 194 1.25 -13.62 -7.70
C MET A 194 1.90 -12.40 -8.36
N ILE A 195 2.11 -12.43 -9.69
CA ILE A 195 2.69 -11.31 -10.45
C ILE A 195 1.79 -10.09 -10.36
N LEU A 196 0.49 -10.24 -10.61
CA LEU A 196 -0.46 -9.13 -10.54
C LEU A 196 -0.54 -8.53 -9.15
N LYS A 197 -0.61 -9.37 -8.10
CA LYS A 197 -0.63 -8.89 -6.70
C LYS A 197 0.63 -8.10 -6.35
N SER A 198 1.82 -8.59 -6.71
CA SER A 198 3.08 -7.92 -6.40
C SER A 198 3.22 -6.59 -7.13
N THR A 199 2.82 -6.52 -8.41
CA THR A 199 2.84 -5.28 -9.20
C THR A 199 1.90 -4.22 -8.61
N VAL A 200 0.70 -4.64 -8.18
CA VAL A 200 -0.24 -3.71 -7.54
C VAL A 200 0.27 -3.25 -6.18
N ALA A 201 0.88 -4.14 -5.40
CA ALA A 201 1.48 -3.78 -4.12
C ALA A 201 2.59 -2.73 -4.28
N ASP A 202 3.52 -2.93 -5.22
CA ASP A 202 4.58 -1.96 -5.50
C ASP A 202 3.99 -0.61 -5.96
N SER A 203 3.05 -0.63 -6.90
CA SER A 203 2.38 0.58 -7.38
C SER A 203 1.65 1.33 -6.28
N ALA A 204 1.04 0.60 -5.33
CA ALA A 204 0.36 1.20 -4.18
C ALA A 204 1.36 1.86 -3.22
N ILE A 205 2.46 1.18 -2.90
CA ILE A 205 3.51 1.69 -2.00
C ILE A 205 4.21 2.90 -2.62
N GLU A 206 4.54 2.85 -3.91
CA GLU A 206 5.09 3.99 -4.64
C GLU A 206 4.11 5.15 -4.67
N GLY A 207 2.82 4.90 -4.94
CA GLY A 207 1.75 5.89 -4.98
C GLY A 207 1.62 6.71 -3.69
N ILE A 208 1.84 6.09 -2.53
CA ILE A 208 1.80 6.75 -1.21
C ILE A 208 2.89 7.80 -1.08
N ASN A 209 4.09 7.48 -1.58
CA ASN A 209 5.27 8.32 -1.43
C ASN A 209 5.40 9.34 -2.56
N LEU A 210 4.57 9.25 -3.61
CA LEU A 210 4.59 10.15 -4.75
C LEU A 210 4.39 11.58 -4.32
N ARG A 211 5.47 12.36 -4.45
CA ARG A 211 5.45 13.83 -4.37
C ARG A 211 5.58 14.40 -5.76
N LYS A 212 5.20 15.65 -5.90
CA LYS A 212 5.33 16.40 -7.13
C LYS A 212 6.45 17.42 -6.94
N VAL A 213 7.55 17.24 -7.65
CA VAL A 213 8.55 18.30 -7.78
C VAL A 213 8.01 19.25 -8.85
N CYS A 214 7.72 20.47 -8.44
CA CYS A 214 7.20 21.51 -9.31
C CYS A 214 8.32 22.54 -9.57
N THR A 215 8.65 22.75 -10.81
CA THR A 215 9.57 23.80 -11.27
C THR A 215 8.76 24.83 -12.04
N VAL A 216 8.66 26.04 -11.49
CA VAL A 216 7.94 27.16 -12.10
C VAL A 216 8.96 28.14 -12.68
N VAL A 217 8.81 28.51 -13.94
CA VAL A 217 9.59 29.57 -14.56
C VAL A 217 8.67 30.74 -14.85
N THR A 218 8.94 31.89 -14.24
CA THR A 218 8.08 33.09 -14.33
C THR A 218 8.86 34.38 -14.27
N SER A 219 8.25 35.46 -14.78
CA SER A 219 8.73 36.84 -14.63
C SER A 219 8.16 37.50 -13.34
N ARG A 220 7.24 36.83 -12.62
CA ARG A 220 6.57 37.33 -11.41
C ARG A 220 6.80 36.40 -10.22
N PRO A 221 8.02 36.34 -9.65
CA PRO A 221 8.37 35.34 -8.64
C PRO A 221 7.69 35.57 -7.29
N GLU A 222 7.49 36.84 -6.85
CA GLU A 222 7.00 37.16 -5.51
C GLU A 222 5.58 36.59 -5.26
N PRO A 223 4.58 36.82 -6.13
CA PRO A 223 3.26 36.25 -5.91
C PRO A 223 3.27 34.71 -5.89
N VAL A 224 4.11 34.07 -6.72
CA VAL A 224 4.22 32.60 -6.74
C VAL A 224 4.87 32.09 -5.46
N ARG A 225 5.93 32.75 -4.98
CA ARG A 225 6.57 32.45 -3.68
C ARG A 225 5.57 32.58 -2.54
N ASP A 226 4.83 33.69 -2.50
CA ASP A 226 3.88 33.96 -1.42
C ASP A 226 2.74 32.96 -1.41
N PHE A 227 2.25 32.55 -2.57
CA PHE A 227 1.27 31.48 -2.68
C PHE A 227 1.82 30.13 -2.17
N ILE A 228 3.07 29.78 -2.51
CA ILE A 228 3.70 28.53 -2.04
C ILE A 228 3.89 28.55 -0.52
N VAL A 229 4.37 29.68 0.02
CA VAL A 229 4.71 29.77 1.43
C VAL A 229 3.47 29.96 2.30
N ASN A 230 2.60 30.91 1.96
CA ASN A 230 1.49 31.31 2.81
C ASN A 230 0.23 30.46 2.61
N GLU A 231 -0.08 30.05 1.36
CA GLU A 231 -1.30 29.27 1.08
C GLU A 231 -1.04 27.76 1.10
N LEU A 232 0.07 27.31 0.50
CA LEU A 232 0.39 25.89 0.45
C LEU A 232 1.19 25.42 1.66
N HIS A 233 1.72 26.34 2.47
CA HIS A 233 2.56 26.07 3.65
C HIS A 233 3.75 25.15 3.32
N ARG A 234 4.46 25.49 2.21
CA ARG A 234 5.61 24.76 1.73
C ARG A 234 6.78 25.71 1.48
N SER A 235 8.00 25.17 1.52
CA SER A 235 9.19 25.91 1.12
C SER A 235 9.38 25.87 -0.39
N ALA A 236 10.06 26.89 -0.93
CA ALA A 236 10.53 26.91 -2.30
C ALA A 236 11.98 27.40 -2.34
N THR A 237 12.76 26.90 -3.30
CA THR A 237 14.07 27.43 -3.67
C THR A 237 13.88 28.31 -4.89
N MET A 238 14.49 29.50 -4.89
CA MET A 238 14.39 30.44 -5.98
C MET A 238 15.78 30.68 -6.56
N GLU A 239 15.86 30.63 -7.90
CA GLU A 239 17.09 30.90 -8.65
C GLU A 239 16.78 31.89 -9.75
N GLN A 240 17.71 32.84 -9.97
CA GLN A 240 17.63 33.77 -11.08
C GLN A 240 18.13 33.08 -12.35
N ALA A 241 17.39 33.20 -13.44
CA ALA A 241 17.69 32.59 -14.72
C ALA A 241 17.51 33.62 -15.84
N ARG A 242 18.07 33.36 -17.00
CA ARG A 242 17.93 34.20 -18.18
C ARG A 242 17.39 33.38 -19.35
N GLY A 243 16.39 33.91 -20.04
CA GLY A 243 15.86 33.30 -21.25
C GLY A 243 16.94 33.22 -22.33
N ALA A 244 17.19 32.03 -22.88
CA ALA A 244 18.24 31.86 -23.88
C ALA A 244 17.92 32.56 -25.21
N TYR A 245 16.64 32.70 -25.55
CA TYR A 245 16.19 33.34 -26.77
C TYR A 245 15.87 34.83 -26.60
N THR A 246 15.06 35.16 -25.58
CA THR A 246 14.62 36.55 -25.34
C THR A 246 15.63 37.37 -24.55
N HIS A 247 16.60 36.72 -23.91
CA HIS A 247 17.56 37.33 -22.99
C HIS A 247 16.93 38.06 -21.80
N GLU A 248 15.64 37.85 -21.55
CA GLU A 248 14.90 38.39 -20.42
C GLU A 248 15.28 37.67 -19.11
N GLU A 249 15.26 38.44 -18.01
CA GLU A 249 15.41 37.84 -16.67
C GLU A 249 14.15 37.09 -16.28
N LYS A 250 14.34 35.87 -15.80
CA LYS A 250 13.30 34.96 -15.31
C LYS A 250 13.71 34.43 -13.94
N TRP A 251 12.74 33.92 -13.22
CA TRP A 251 12.99 33.21 -11.98
C TRP A 251 12.51 31.76 -12.09
N VAL A 252 13.31 30.87 -11.52
CA VAL A 252 12.99 29.45 -11.40
C VAL A 252 12.68 29.18 -9.93
N LEU A 253 11.45 28.74 -9.65
CA LEU A 253 11.05 28.34 -8.31
C LEU A 253 10.87 26.82 -8.31
N VAL A 254 11.63 26.14 -7.43
CA VAL A 254 11.54 24.70 -7.23
C VAL A 254 10.89 24.42 -5.88
N THR A 255 9.83 23.63 -5.88
CA THR A 255 9.11 23.25 -4.66
C THR A 255 8.60 21.80 -4.75
N VAL A 256 8.42 21.19 -3.58
CA VAL A 256 7.91 19.81 -3.47
C VAL A 256 6.53 19.83 -2.83
N LEU A 257 5.57 19.30 -3.57
CA LEU A 257 4.15 19.41 -3.26
C LEU A 257 3.45 18.03 -3.24
N THR A 258 2.29 17.97 -2.61
CA THR A 258 1.33 16.88 -2.84
C THR A 258 0.65 17.08 -4.20
N ARG A 259 -0.02 16.03 -4.72
CA ARG A 259 -0.78 16.10 -5.98
C ARG A 259 -1.81 17.24 -5.98
N GLY A 260 -2.57 17.39 -4.90
CA GLY A 260 -3.58 18.45 -4.79
C GLY A 260 -2.95 19.86 -4.71
N GLN A 261 -1.84 20.01 -3.98
CA GLN A 261 -1.11 21.27 -3.91
C GLN A 261 -0.50 21.66 -5.27
N ALA A 262 0.07 20.70 -5.99
CA ALA A 262 0.63 20.94 -7.33
C ALA A 262 -0.44 21.39 -8.34
N GLN A 263 -1.65 20.82 -8.24
CA GLN A 263 -2.77 21.27 -9.07
C GLN A 263 -3.21 22.70 -8.74
N LYS A 264 -3.28 23.07 -7.45
CA LYS A 264 -3.57 24.44 -7.02
C LYS A 264 -2.51 25.41 -7.53
N LEU A 265 -1.21 25.07 -7.37
CA LEU A 265 -0.12 25.87 -7.88
C LEU A 265 -0.19 26.06 -9.40
N ARG A 266 -0.48 25.02 -10.16
CA ARG A 266 -0.64 25.08 -11.61
C ARG A 266 -1.74 26.08 -12.02
N LEU A 267 -2.89 26.00 -11.39
CA LEU A 267 -4.01 26.90 -11.67
C LEU A 267 -3.65 28.35 -11.32
N PHE A 268 -3.01 28.57 -10.18
CA PHE A 268 -2.57 29.88 -9.74
C PHE A 268 -1.55 30.50 -10.71
N VAL A 269 -0.49 29.76 -11.06
CA VAL A 269 0.55 30.23 -11.98
C VAL A 269 -0.05 30.60 -13.33
N HIS A 270 -0.93 29.77 -13.87
CA HIS A 270 -1.59 30.03 -15.15
C HIS A 270 -2.48 31.28 -15.14
N SER A 271 -3.13 31.56 -13.99
CA SER A 271 -3.95 32.78 -13.83
C SER A 271 -3.13 34.05 -13.62
N LEU A 272 -1.88 33.93 -13.13
CA LEU A 272 -1.04 35.05 -12.79
C LEU A 272 -0.16 35.54 -13.98
N ASP A 273 0.39 34.62 -14.74
CA ASP A 273 1.37 34.87 -15.81
C ASP A 273 1.15 33.86 -16.95
N GLU A 274 0.57 34.34 -18.04
CA GLU A 274 0.25 33.53 -19.22
C GLU A 274 1.51 32.97 -19.90
N HIS A 275 2.67 33.63 -19.71
CA HIS A 275 3.97 33.23 -20.26
C HIS A 275 4.79 32.38 -19.29
N ALA A 276 4.31 32.15 -18.07
CA ALA A 276 4.94 31.23 -17.15
C ALA A 276 4.67 29.78 -17.55
N PHE A 277 5.68 28.93 -17.37
CA PHE A 277 5.45 27.50 -17.47
C PHE A 277 5.81 26.77 -16.19
N ILE A 278 5.12 25.66 -15.94
CA ILE A 278 5.34 24.80 -14.80
C ILE A 278 5.63 23.38 -15.27
N THR A 279 6.75 22.83 -14.83
CA THR A 279 7.07 21.41 -14.99
C THR A 279 6.70 20.69 -13.70
N ILE A 280 5.96 19.60 -13.80
CA ILE A 280 5.54 18.77 -12.66
C ILE A 280 6.05 17.36 -12.87
N VAL A 281 7.02 16.94 -12.08
CA VAL A 281 7.63 15.61 -12.15
C VAL A 281 7.23 14.79 -10.93
N ASN A 282 6.97 13.50 -11.12
CA ASN A 282 6.77 12.58 -10.03
C ASN A 282 8.12 12.24 -9.38
N SER A 283 8.16 12.27 -8.05
CA SER A 283 9.29 11.76 -7.29
C SER A 283 8.78 10.84 -6.19
N SER A 284 9.25 9.62 -6.17
CA SER A 284 8.95 8.62 -5.14
C SER A 284 9.88 8.73 -3.93
N GLU A 285 11.06 9.34 -4.10
CA GLU A 285 12.04 9.49 -3.05
C GLU A 285 12.41 10.96 -2.83
N ILE A 286 11.93 11.51 -1.72
CA ILE A 286 12.35 12.81 -1.21
C ILE A 286 12.68 12.64 0.27
N VAL A 287 13.95 12.86 0.58
CA VAL A 287 14.50 12.74 1.93
C VAL A 287 14.78 14.13 2.47
N GLY A 288 14.35 14.42 3.69
CA GLY A 288 14.62 15.70 4.34
C GLY A 288 13.56 16.10 5.39
N LYS A 289 13.81 17.18 6.12
CA LYS A 289 12.91 17.66 7.17
C LYS A 289 11.52 18.02 6.58
N GLY A 290 10.49 17.35 7.08
CA GLY A 290 9.10 17.50 6.57
C GLY A 290 8.70 16.50 5.50
N PHE A 291 9.61 15.58 5.14
CA PHE A 291 9.42 14.43 4.25
C PHE A 291 9.84 13.14 4.97
N ARG A 292 10.34 12.15 4.25
CA ARG A 292 10.89 10.94 4.89
C ARG A 292 12.12 11.30 5.74
N SER A 293 12.17 10.85 6.99
CA SER A 293 13.40 10.89 7.79
C SER A 293 14.39 9.86 7.27
N ILE A 294 15.66 10.23 7.27
CA ILE A 294 16.78 9.31 7.00
C ILE A 294 16.76 8.18 8.02
#